data_d1fa29f54b4b98835266b467aa87316f
#
_entry.id   d1fa29f54b4b98835266b467aa87316f
#
_cell.length_a   1.000
_cell.length_b   1.000
_cell.length_c   1.000
_cell.angle_alpha   90.00
_cell.angle_beta   90.00
_cell.angle_gamma   90.00
#
_symmetry.space_group_name_H-M   'P 1'
#
loop_
_entity.id
_entity.type
_entity.pdbx_description
1 polymer ?
#
loop_
_entity_poly.entity_id
_entity_poly.type
_entity_poly.pdbx_seq_one_letter_code
_entity_poly.pdbx_strand_id
1 'polypeptide(L)'
;LVSGLAVFSLMILAVISVGGRNFFSQPIPGYVDWIEQAMPLIAIMGIAYTQREGGHIRMDLLVGNLRGRPMWAAEFVTTLAILILMVLLVWGSWAHFQRSFDFNEPWWSRDSSMDIRLPLWPAKLVVPVAFFVICLRLALQVFVYGRALIRGEDQPVGVPLHADAATQAAMEAAQVSGRDD
;
A
#
# COMPACT_ATOMS: atom_id res chain seq x y z
N LEU A 1 12.44 1.61 4.71
CA LEU A 1 13.32 0.97 5.69
C LEU A 1 12.59 -0.06 6.56
N VAL A 2 11.49 0.31 7.24
CA VAL A 2 10.78 -0.61 8.16
C VAL A 2 10.23 -1.85 7.44
N SER A 3 9.58 -1.69 6.29
CA SER A 3 9.08 -2.82 5.48
C SER A 3 10.20 -3.72 4.98
N GLY A 4 11.32 -3.14 4.54
CA GLY A 4 12.49 -3.89 4.11
C GLY A 4 13.11 -4.69 5.24
N LEU A 5 13.20 -4.10 6.43
CA LEU A 5 13.71 -4.79 7.62
C LEU A 5 12.77 -5.93 8.06
N ALA A 6 11.46 -5.74 7.95
CA ALA A 6 10.48 -6.78 8.23
C ALA A 6 10.60 -7.96 7.25
N VAL A 7 10.72 -7.69 5.94
CA VAL A 7 10.96 -8.73 4.92
C VAL A 7 12.25 -9.49 5.20
N PHE A 8 13.33 -8.78 5.52
CA PHE A 8 14.62 -9.38 5.84
C PHE A 8 14.55 -10.28 7.07
N SER A 9 13.84 -9.83 8.13
CA SER A 9 13.61 -10.63 9.34
C SER A 9 12.82 -11.91 9.05
N LEU A 10 11.78 -11.84 8.22
CA LEU A 10 11.02 -13.01 7.81
C LEU A 10 11.85 -13.98 6.96
N MET A 11 12.70 -13.44 6.09
CA MET A 11 13.61 -14.25 5.29
C MET A 11 14.58 -15.02 6.20
N ILE A 12 15.19 -14.38 7.20
CA ILE A 12 16.05 -15.04 8.18
C ILE A 12 15.28 -16.11 8.93
N LEU A 13 14.07 -15.80 9.41
CA LEU A 13 13.22 -16.75 10.12
C LEU A 13 12.94 -18.00 9.27
N ALA A 14 12.59 -17.82 7.99
CA ALA A 14 12.36 -18.91 7.06
C ALA A 14 13.62 -19.76 6.84
N VAL A 15 14.79 -19.13 6.63
CA VAL A 15 16.06 -19.84 6.42
C VAL A 15 16.43 -20.66 7.66
N ILE A 16 16.31 -20.10 8.86
CA ILE A 16 16.59 -20.81 10.10
C ILE A 16 15.62 -21.99 10.30
N SER A 17 14.33 -21.79 10.01
CA SER A 17 13.33 -22.85 10.13
C SER A 17 13.56 -24.00 9.15
N VAL A 18 13.87 -23.69 7.88
CA VAL A 18 14.19 -24.69 6.85
C VAL A 18 15.49 -25.40 7.18
N GLY A 19 16.52 -24.67 7.62
CA GLY A 19 17.79 -25.25 8.07
C GLY A 19 17.60 -26.17 9.27
N GLY A 20 16.86 -25.73 10.29
CA GLY A 20 16.52 -26.55 11.46
C GLY A 20 15.80 -27.84 11.11
N ARG A 21 14.85 -27.77 10.16
CA ARG A 21 14.16 -28.97 9.65
C ARG A 21 15.11 -29.93 8.91
N ASN A 22 16.02 -29.38 8.10
CA ASN A 22 16.85 -30.20 7.23
C ASN A 22 18.04 -30.85 7.97
N PHE A 23 18.66 -30.12 8.92
CA PHE A 23 19.83 -30.59 9.66
C PHE A 23 19.48 -31.25 11.00
N PHE A 24 18.43 -30.80 11.67
CA PHE A 24 18.07 -31.23 13.03
C PHE A 24 16.72 -31.93 13.10
N SER A 25 15.97 -32.05 11.98
CA SER A 25 14.60 -32.56 11.92
C SER A 25 13.63 -31.82 12.85
N GLN A 26 13.98 -30.60 13.25
CA GLN A 26 13.16 -29.74 14.13
C GLN A 26 12.98 -28.36 13.47
N PRO A 27 11.84 -28.12 12.80
CA PRO A 27 11.51 -26.79 12.32
C PRO A 27 11.10 -25.88 13.49
N ILE A 28 11.21 -24.57 13.30
CA ILE A 28 10.67 -23.61 14.26
C ILE A 28 9.13 -23.71 14.23
N PRO A 29 8.46 -24.04 15.35
CA PRO A 29 6.99 -24.12 15.37
C PRO A 29 6.39 -22.75 15.08
N GLY A 30 5.37 -22.72 14.21
CA GLY A 30 4.63 -21.49 13.89
C GLY A 30 5.37 -20.46 13.01
N TYR A 31 6.50 -20.81 12.38
CA TYR A 31 7.18 -19.85 11.49
C TYR A 31 6.30 -19.41 10.32
N VAL A 32 5.44 -20.28 9.83
CA VAL A 32 4.46 -19.98 8.76
C VAL A 32 3.42 -18.99 9.27
N ASP A 33 2.95 -19.19 10.50
CA ASP A 33 1.96 -18.33 11.15
C ASP A 33 2.46 -16.89 11.32
N TRP A 34 3.73 -16.72 11.67
CA TRP A 34 4.37 -15.41 11.75
C TRP A 34 4.49 -14.74 10.39
N ILE A 35 4.83 -15.50 9.34
CA ILE A 35 4.87 -14.99 7.97
C ILE A 35 3.47 -14.54 7.55
N GLU A 36 2.44 -15.35 7.80
CA GLU A 36 1.06 -15.03 7.47
C GLU A 36 0.58 -13.72 8.14
N GLN A 37 0.94 -13.51 9.41
CA GLN A 37 0.61 -12.30 10.15
C GLN A 37 1.35 -11.05 9.63
N ALA A 38 2.60 -11.19 9.21
CA ALA A 38 3.43 -10.08 8.78
C ALA A 38 3.18 -9.68 7.32
N MET A 39 2.74 -10.61 6.46
CA MET A 39 2.51 -10.37 5.04
C MET A 39 1.57 -9.18 4.75
N PRO A 40 0.37 -9.07 5.36
CA PRO A 40 -0.51 -7.93 5.14
C PRO A 40 0.11 -6.60 5.55
N LEU A 41 0.85 -6.59 6.67
CA LEU A 41 1.52 -5.38 7.14
C LEU A 41 2.57 -4.88 6.15
N ILE A 42 3.41 -5.79 5.65
CA ILE A 42 4.46 -5.49 4.67
C ILE A 42 3.84 -4.97 3.36
N ALA A 43 2.81 -5.66 2.85
CA ALA A 43 2.12 -5.27 1.64
C ALA A 43 1.53 -3.85 1.74
N ILE A 44 0.89 -3.54 2.86
CA ILE A 44 0.28 -2.24 3.12
C ILE A 44 1.33 -1.13 3.22
N MET A 45 2.45 -1.39 3.91
CA MET A 45 3.55 -0.43 3.99
C MET A 45 4.13 -0.14 2.58
N GLY A 46 4.20 -1.15 1.72
CA GLY A 46 4.59 -1.01 0.32
C GLY A 46 3.61 -0.12 -0.46
N ILE A 47 2.31 -0.40 -0.37
CA ILE A 47 1.26 0.39 -1.02
C ILE A 47 1.27 1.84 -0.52
N ALA A 48 1.39 2.05 0.78
CA ALA A 48 1.45 3.39 1.36
C ALA A 48 2.66 4.20 0.88
N TYR A 49 3.81 3.54 0.73
CA TYR A 49 5.01 4.17 0.17
C TYR A 49 4.83 4.53 -1.31
N THR A 50 4.33 3.58 -2.12
CA THR A 50 4.04 3.82 -3.53
C THR A 50 3.05 4.97 -3.74
N GLN A 51 2.03 5.04 -2.88
CA GLN A 51 1.07 6.13 -2.90
C GLN A 51 1.71 7.49 -2.53
N ARG A 52 2.68 7.49 -1.62
CA ARG A 52 3.40 8.70 -1.23
C ARG A 52 4.25 9.26 -2.38
N GLU A 53 4.98 8.38 -3.06
CA GLU A 53 5.84 8.74 -4.19
C GLU A 53 5.05 9.07 -5.49
N GLY A 54 3.72 8.94 -5.46
CA GLY A 54 2.88 9.14 -6.64
C GLY A 54 3.06 8.05 -7.70
N GLY A 55 3.69 6.93 -7.33
CA GLY A 55 4.07 5.82 -8.20
C GLY A 55 2.92 4.92 -8.68
N HIS A 56 1.66 5.37 -8.55
CA HIS A 56 0.59 4.68 -9.28
C HIS A 56 0.86 4.83 -10.77
N ILE A 57 0.82 3.71 -11.47
CA ILE A 57 0.91 3.66 -12.93
C ILE A 57 -0.19 4.57 -13.48
N ARG A 58 0.18 5.81 -13.71
CA ARG A 58 -0.65 6.77 -14.42
C ARG A 58 -0.41 6.49 -15.90
N MET A 59 -1.45 6.49 -16.67
CA MET A 59 -1.31 6.42 -18.11
C MET A 59 -0.78 7.78 -18.63
N ASP A 60 0.47 8.12 -18.29
CA ASP A 60 1.14 9.35 -18.69
C ASP A 60 1.15 9.53 -20.21
N LEU A 61 1.09 8.43 -20.96
CA LEU A 61 0.95 8.45 -22.43
C LEU A 61 -0.35 9.13 -22.90
N LEU A 62 -1.45 9.00 -22.16
CA LEU A 62 -2.73 9.65 -22.52
C LEU A 62 -2.83 11.04 -21.90
N VAL A 63 -2.40 11.21 -20.66
CA VAL A 63 -2.53 12.46 -19.90
C VAL A 63 -1.41 13.46 -20.29
N GLY A 64 -0.22 12.97 -20.62
CA GLY A 64 0.92 13.82 -21.03
C GLY A 64 0.69 14.61 -22.33
N ASN A 65 -0.24 14.17 -23.18
CA ASN A 65 -0.63 14.89 -24.39
C ASN A 65 -1.78 15.89 -24.17
N LEU A 66 -2.46 15.85 -23.03
CA LEU A 66 -3.53 16.77 -22.68
C LEU A 66 -2.95 17.94 -21.87
N ARG A 67 -3.28 19.15 -22.27
CA ARG A 67 -2.90 20.39 -21.58
C ARG A 67 -4.14 21.15 -21.13
N GLY A 68 -4.09 21.76 -19.93
CA GLY A 68 -5.18 22.58 -19.40
C GLY A 68 -6.34 21.78 -18.79
N ARG A 69 -7.57 22.28 -18.96
CA ARG A 69 -8.79 21.71 -18.37
C ARG A 69 -9.04 20.22 -18.64
N PRO A 70 -8.84 19.67 -19.87
CA PRO A 70 -9.07 18.25 -20.12
C PRO A 70 -8.10 17.34 -19.35
N MET A 71 -6.89 17.79 -19.05
CA MET A 71 -5.94 17.06 -18.18
C MET A 71 -6.50 16.91 -16.76
N TRP A 72 -7.00 18.01 -16.18
CA TRP A 72 -7.57 17.96 -14.83
C TRP A 72 -8.86 17.13 -14.77
N ALA A 73 -9.65 17.11 -15.84
CA ALA A 73 -10.84 16.25 -15.94
C ALA A 73 -10.44 14.76 -15.95
N ALA A 74 -9.41 14.38 -16.71
CA ALA A 74 -8.92 13.01 -16.75
C ALA A 74 -8.38 12.58 -15.38
N GLU A 75 -7.56 13.41 -14.73
CA GLU A 75 -7.03 13.16 -13.38
C GLU A 75 -8.15 13.02 -12.34
N PHE A 76 -9.15 13.88 -12.40
CA PHE A 76 -10.31 13.82 -11.51
C PHE A 76 -11.08 12.51 -11.68
N VAL A 77 -11.40 12.11 -12.92
CA VAL A 77 -12.13 10.87 -13.21
C VAL A 77 -11.34 9.64 -12.78
N THR A 78 -10.04 9.60 -13.06
CA THR A 78 -9.17 8.48 -12.68
C THR A 78 -9.06 8.36 -11.16
N THR A 79 -8.80 9.47 -10.48
CA THR A 79 -8.69 9.48 -9.01
C THR A 79 -10.02 9.13 -8.35
N LEU A 80 -11.14 9.58 -8.91
CA LEU A 80 -12.48 9.22 -8.44
C LEU A 80 -12.76 7.73 -8.61
N ALA A 81 -12.40 7.14 -9.76
CA ALA A 81 -12.55 5.70 -10.00
C ALA A 81 -11.71 4.87 -8.99
N ILE A 82 -10.46 5.28 -8.74
CA ILE A 82 -9.62 4.64 -7.73
C ILE A 82 -10.23 4.80 -6.33
N LEU A 83 -10.77 5.95 -5.99
CA LEU A 83 -11.42 6.18 -4.70
C LEU A 83 -12.62 5.25 -4.51
N ILE A 84 -13.48 5.11 -5.52
CA ILE A 84 -14.63 4.19 -5.48
C ILE A 84 -14.15 2.76 -5.26
N LEU A 85 -13.13 2.31 -6.00
CA LEU A 85 -12.54 0.99 -5.84
C LEU A 85 -12.02 0.78 -4.41
N MET A 86 -11.29 1.77 -3.86
CA MET A 86 -10.73 1.67 -2.50
C MET A 86 -11.83 1.64 -1.42
N VAL A 87 -12.93 2.38 -1.59
CA VAL A 87 -14.08 2.32 -0.68
C VAL A 87 -14.71 0.93 -0.69
N LEU A 88 -14.86 0.30 -1.86
CA LEU A 88 -15.36 -1.07 -1.98
C LEU A 88 -14.40 -2.08 -1.30
N LEU A 89 -13.09 -1.87 -1.42
CA LEU A 89 -12.09 -2.70 -0.74
C LEU A 89 -12.13 -2.52 0.79
N VAL A 90 -12.34 -1.31 1.29
CA VAL A 90 -12.56 -1.07 2.73
C VAL A 90 -13.79 -1.85 3.20
N TRP A 91 -14.89 -1.77 2.48
CA TRP A 91 -16.12 -2.48 2.86
C TRP A 91 -15.93 -4.00 2.86
N GLY A 92 -15.35 -4.55 1.79
CA GLY A 92 -15.07 -5.99 1.71
C GLY A 92 -14.11 -6.48 2.78
N SER A 93 -13.01 -5.76 3.02
CA SER A 93 -12.03 -6.11 4.06
C SER A 93 -12.58 -5.95 5.47
N TRP A 94 -13.46 -4.97 5.72
CA TRP A 94 -14.18 -4.83 6.98
C TRP A 94 -15.10 -6.00 7.26
N ALA A 95 -15.83 -6.49 6.26
CA ALA A 95 -16.68 -7.68 6.39
C ALA A 95 -15.84 -8.93 6.72
N HIS A 96 -14.64 -9.05 6.14
CA HIS A 96 -13.69 -10.11 6.49
C HIS A 96 -13.19 -10.02 7.93
N PHE A 97 -12.88 -8.82 8.40
CA PHE A 97 -12.50 -8.59 9.79
C PHE A 97 -13.63 -8.98 10.75
N GLN A 98 -14.88 -8.53 10.49
CA GLN A 98 -16.03 -8.83 11.35
C GLN A 98 -16.30 -10.32 11.49
N ARG A 99 -16.07 -11.13 10.47
CA ARG A 99 -16.23 -12.58 10.54
C ARG A 99 -15.20 -13.26 11.44
N SER A 100 -14.02 -12.67 11.54
CA SER A 100 -12.90 -13.21 12.32
C SER A 100 -12.89 -12.73 13.77
N PHE A 101 -13.60 -11.66 14.07
CA PHE A 101 -13.61 -11.02 15.38
C PHE A 101 -14.86 -11.42 16.18
N ASP A 102 -14.67 -11.94 17.41
CA ASP A 102 -15.75 -12.25 18.34
C ASP A 102 -15.29 -12.01 19.78
N PHE A 103 -16.07 -11.23 20.54
CA PHE A 103 -15.78 -10.94 21.95
C PHE A 103 -15.95 -12.15 22.87
N ASN A 104 -16.72 -13.18 22.47
CA ASN A 104 -17.05 -14.33 23.29
C ASN A 104 -16.00 -15.47 23.17
N GLU A 105 -15.12 -15.39 22.18
CA GLU A 105 -14.10 -16.40 21.93
C GLU A 105 -12.78 -16.05 22.63
N PRO A 106 -11.95 -17.05 23.00
CA PRO A 106 -10.64 -16.81 23.56
C PRO A 106 -9.78 -16.02 22.56
N TRP A 107 -9.08 -14.99 23.06
CA TRP A 107 -8.27 -14.07 22.25
C TRP A 107 -9.07 -13.24 21.22
N TRP A 108 -10.40 -13.14 21.39
CA TRP A 108 -11.31 -12.38 20.51
C TRP A 108 -11.26 -12.79 19.05
N SER A 109 -10.93 -14.06 18.78
CA SER A 109 -10.73 -14.57 17.44
C SER A 109 -11.48 -15.85 17.20
N ARG A 110 -12.35 -15.87 16.18
CA ARG A 110 -12.96 -17.11 15.66
C ARG A 110 -11.97 -17.92 14.85
N ASP A 111 -11.04 -17.23 14.18
CA ASP A 111 -10.06 -17.84 13.32
C ASP A 111 -8.70 -17.82 14.02
N SER A 112 -8.04 -18.96 14.02
CA SER A 112 -6.69 -19.12 14.52
C SER A 112 -5.80 -19.72 13.45
N SER A 113 -4.50 -19.41 13.50
CA SER A 113 -3.51 -20.05 12.65
C SER A 113 -3.39 -21.55 12.94
N MET A 114 -2.83 -22.32 12.00
CA MET A 114 -2.84 -23.77 12.07
C MET A 114 -1.81 -24.35 13.06
N ASP A 115 -0.66 -23.72 13.20
CA ASP A 115 0.48 -24.30 13.95
C ASP A 115 0.46 -23.92 15.43
N ILE A 116 0.41 -22.65 15.76
CA ILE A 116 0.50 -22.15 17.14
C ILE A 116 -0.77 -21.45 17.61
N ARG A 117 -1.85 -21.53 16.84
CA ARG A 117 -3.16 -20.93 17.13
C ARG A 117 -3.11 -19.43 17.44
N LEU A 118 -2.29 -18.69 16.69
CA LEU A 118 -2.29 -17.23 16.78
C LEU A 118 -3.62 -16.65 16.29
N PRO A 119 -4.15 -15.62 16.97
CA PRO A 119 -5.36 -14.92 16.52
C PRO A 119 -5.09 -14.20 15.19
N LEU A 120 -5.94 -14.40 14.19
CA LEU A 120 -5.78 -13.79 12.85
C LEU A 120 -6.43 -12.42 12.72
N TRP A 121 -7.28 -12.01 13.69
CA TRP A 121 -7.99 -10.74 13.62
C TRP A 121 -7.09 -9.50 13.54
N PRO A 122 -5.88 -9.44 14.18
CA PRO A 122 -5.06 -8.24 14.07
C PRO A 122 -4.54 -8.00 12.66
N ALA A 123 -4.08 -9.07 11.97
CA ALA A 123 -3.66 -8.97 10.57
C ALA A 123 -4.82 -8.57 9.65
N LYS A 124 -6.02 -9.11 9.89
CA LYS A 124 -7.23 -8.76 9.14
C LYS A 124 -7.71 -7.33 9.42
N LEU A 125 -7.46 -6.77 10.60
CA LEU A 125 -7.81 -5.39 10.94
C LEU A 125 -6.88 -4.37 10.28
N VAL A 126 -5.60 -4.70 10.14
CA VAL A 126 -4.61 -3.80 9.52
C VAL A 126 -5.01 -3.44 8.09
N VAL A 127 -5.60 -4.37 7.35
CA VAL A 127 -6.01 -4.18 5.95
C VAL A 127 -7.08 -3.08 5.78
N PRO A 128 -8.26 -3.14 6.43
CA PRO A 128 -9.28 -2.10 6.27
C PRO A 128 -8.83 -0.75 6.83
N VAL A 129 -8.05 -0.72 7.91
CA VAL A 129 -7.52 0.53 8.47
C VAL A 129 -6.60 1.22 7.47
N ALA A 130 -5.71 0.48 6.85
CA ALA A 130 -4.80 1.05 5.87
C ALA A 130 -5.50 1.52 4.59
N PHE A 131 -6.44 0.74 4.07
CA PHE A 131 -7.27 1.18 2.94
C PHE A 131 -8.10 2.41 3.28
N PHE A 132 -8.59 2.51 4.52
CA PHE A 132 -9.29 3.70 4.97
C PHE A 132 -8.40 4.96 4.96
N VAL A 133 -7.15 4.86 5.44
CA VAL A 133 -6.18 5.96 5.39
C VAL A 133 -5.88 6.38 3.94
N ILE A 134 -5.75 5.39 3.04
CA ILE A 134 -5.56 5.67 1.61
C ILE A 134 -6.80 6.35 1.01
N CYS A 135 -8.01 5.91 1.37
CA CYS A 135 -9.26 6.56 0.95
C CYS A 135 -9.32 8.03 1.38
N LEU A 136 -8.91 8.33 2.62
CA LEU A 136 -8.89 9.70 3.11
C LEU A 136 -7.95 10.59 2.28
N ARG A 137 -6.77 10.08 1.96
CA ARG A 137 -5.82 10.77 1.09
C ARG A 137 -6.36 10.98 -0.32
N LEU A 138 -6.95 9.93 -0.93
CA LEU A 138 -7.56 10.02 -2.25
C LEU A 138 -8.74 10.99 -2.29
N ALA A 139 -9.56 11.03 -1.24
CA ALA A 139 -10.65 11.99 -1.13
C ALA A 139 -10.14 13.45 -1.14
N LEU A 140 -9.04 13.73 -0.44
CA LEU A 140 -8.38 15.03 -0.51
C LEU A 140 -7.87 15.36 -1.91
N GLN A 141 -7.27 14.38 -2.61
CA GLN A 141 -6.81 14.55 -4.00
C GLN A 141 -7.97 14.84 -4.95
N VAL A 142 -9.08 14.08 -4.85
CA VAL A 142 -10.29 14.32 -5.64
C VAL A 142 -10.82 15.74 -5.43
N PHE A 143 -10.84 16.20 -4.17
CA PHE A 143 -11.26 17.56 -3.86
C PHE A 143 -10.36 18.62 -4.52
N VAL A 144 -9.05 18.43 -4.45
CA VAL A 144 -8.08 19.37 -5.05
C VAL A 144 -8.19 19.37 -6.58
N TYR A 145 -8.30 18.19 -7.21
CA TYR A 145 -8.49 18.10 -8.67
C TYR A 145 -9.83 18.69 -9.12
N GLY A 146 -10.91 18.44 -8.39
CA GLY A 146 -12.20 19.05 -8.65
C GLY A 146 -12.16 20.58 -8.57
N ARG A 147 -11.47 21.12 -7.58
CA ARG A 147 -11.24 22.57 -7.45
C ARG A 147 -10.38 23.13 -8.59
N ALA A 148 -9.30 22.43 -8.96
CA ALA A 148 -8.43 22.83 -10.07
C ALA A 148 -9.20 22.85 -11.41
N LEU A 149 -10.07 21.87 -11.64
CA LEU A 149 -10.94 21.79 -12.81
C LEU A 149 -11.90 23.00 -12.91
N ILE A 150 -12.52 23.39 -11.78
CA ILE A 150 -13.46 24.52 -11.73
C ILE A 150 -12.76 25.86 -11.87
N ARG A 151 -11.63 26.05 -11.19
CA ARG A 151 -10.90 27.32 -11.17
C ARG A 151 -9.91 27.49 -12.30
N GLY A 152 -9.50 26.41 -12.98
CA GLY A 152 -8.50 26.42 -14.05
C GLY A 152 -7.09 26.79 -13.54
N GLU A 153 -6.76 26.37 -12.31
CA GLU A 153 -5.43 26.61 -11.72
C GLU A 153 -4.38 25.75 -12.44
N ASP A 154 -3.29 26.38 -12.89
CA ASP A 154 -2.20 25.67 -13.62
C ASP A 154 -1.31 24.86 -12.67
N GLN A 155 -1.24 25.22 -11.39
CA GLN A 155 -0.43 24.53 -10.36
C GLN A 155 -1.17 24.42 -9.02
N PRO A 156 -2.01 23.40 -8.82
CA PRO A 156 -2.69 23.19 -7.53
C PRO A 156 -1.69 22.77 -6.44
N VAL A 157 -1.77 23.42 -5.28
CA VAL A 157 -0.94 23.10 -4.11
C VAL A 157 -1.41 21.79 -3.47
N GLY A 158 -0.47 20.88 -3.18
CA GLY A 158 -0.75 19.64 -2.43
C GLY A 158 -0.97 18.38 -3.27
N VAL A 159 -0.77 18.47 -4.57
CA VAL A 159 -0.78 17.32 -5.49
C VAL A 159 0.61 17.18 -6.11
N PRO A 160 1.16 15.96 -6.28
CA PRO A 160 2.39 15.78 -7.00
C PRO A 160 2.19 16.26 -8.45
N LEU A 161 2.89 17.32 -8.82
CA LEU A 161 2.90 17.83 -10.18
C LEU A 161 3.57 16.80 -11.09
N HIS A 162 3.05 16.66 -12.31
CA HIS A 162 3.69 15.82 -13.31
C HIS A 162 5.04 16.43 -13.69
N ALA A 163 6.12 15.80 -13.26
CA ALA A 163 7.39 16.05 -13.90
C ALA A 163 7.33 15.40 -15.29
N ASP A 164 7.55 16.18 -16.32
CA ASP A 164 7.68 15.69 -17.69
C ASP A 164 8.74 14.58 -17.71
N ALA A 165 8.55 13.53 -18.53
CA ALA A 165 9.47 12.40 -18.60
C ALA A 165 10.93 12.81 -18.80
N ALA A 166 11.16 13.91 -19.55
CA ALA A 166 12.47 14.54 -19.70
C ALA A 166 13.01 15.13 -18.40
N THR A 167 12.14 15.73 -17.57
CA THR A 167 12.52 16.30 -16.27
C THR A 167 12.81 15.20 -15.24
N GLN A 168 12.06 14.11 -15.26
CA GLN A 168 12.34 12.94 -14.41
C GLN A 168 13.67 12.29 -14.76
N ALA A 169 13.92 12.06 -16.05
CA ALA A 169 15.19 11.52 -16.51
C ALA A 169 16.39 12.43 -16.15
N ALA A 170 16.20 13.75 -16.23
CA ALA A 170 17.24 14.71 -15.81
C ALA A 170 17.48 14.69 -14.30
N MET A 171 16.42 14.55 -13.46
CA MET A 171 16.57 14.43 -12.01
C MET A 171 17.24 13.11 -11.62
N GLU A 172 16.88 12.00 -12.27
CA GLU A 172 17.53 10.70 -12.04
C GLU A 172 19.01 10.72 -12.46
N ALA A 173 19.32 11.31 -13.61
CA ALA A 173 20.70 11.48 -14.06
C ALA A 173 21.53 12.35 -13.09
N ALA A 174 20.94 13.42 -12.55
CA ALA A 174 21.59 14.26 -11.55
C ALA A 174 21.83 13.53 -10.21
N GLN A 175 20.94 12.62 -9.81
CA GLN A 175 21.12 11.81 -8.61
C GLN A 175 22.23 10.76 -8.76
N VAL A 176 22.42 10.24 -9.96
CA VAL A 176 23.49 9.28 -10.26
C VAL A 176 24.84 10.00 -10.36
N SER A 177 24.91 11.14 -11.04
CA SER A 177 26.15 11.91 -11.20
C SER A 177 26.63 12.59 -9.91
N GLY A 178 25.78 12.86 -8.93
CA GLY A 178 26.16 13.41 -7.63
C GLY A 178 26.62 12.37 -6.60
N ARG A 179 26.81 11.12 -6.99
CA ARG A 179 27.24 10.02 -6.12
C ARG A 179 28.71 9.62 -6.31
N ASP A 180 29.37 10.22 -7.30
CA ASP A 180 30.75 9.94 -7.66
C ASP A 180 31.75 10.99 -7.11
N ASP A 181 31.29 11.90 -6.20
CA ASP A 181 32.12 12.84 -5.43
C ASP A 181 32.17 12.41 -3.90
#